data_4ad1e776e0f1acf438e4daddf161ce71
#
_entry.id   4ad1e776e0f1acf438e4daddf161ce71
#
_cell.length_a   1.000
_cell.length_b   1.000
_cell.length_c   1.000
_cell.angle_alpha   90.00
_cell.angle_beta   90.00
_cell.angle_gamma   90.00
#
_symmetry.space_group_name_H-M   'P 1'
#
loop_
_entity.id
_entity.type
_entity.pdbx_description
1 polymer ?
#
loop_
_entity_poly.entity_id
_entity_poly.type
_entity_poly.pdbx_seq_one_letter_code
_entity_poly.pdbx_strand_id
1 'polypeptide(L)'
;MPTDCVFDDVPRASRLVEDDLVVALLDVNPVSPGHSLVVPKRHVVSWFDATADEVAAMTRLVRALKLVLDDRYRPDGYNVGFNDGTAAGQTVFHAHLHVIPRYGGDVPDPAGGIRHTVPGRGYYSPGTRPSHP
;
A
#
# COMPACT_ATOMS: atom_id res chain seq x y z
N MET A 1 -18.76 8.55 -19.58
CA MET A 1 -18.49 7.15 -19.95
C MET A 1 -17.97 6.41 -18.72
N PRO A 2 -18.54 5.25 -18.43
CA PRO A 2 -17.93 4.43 -17.38
C PRO A 2 -16.53 4.02 -17.81
N THR A 3 -15.60 4.03 -16.88
CA THR A 3 -14.23 3.56 -17.14
C THR A 3 -14.12 2.12 -16.73
N ASP A 4 -13.20 1.37 -17.33
CA ASP A 4 -12.91 -0.01 -16.92
C ASP A 4 -11.95 -0.06 -15.73
N CYS A 5 -11.51 1.08 -15.21
CA CYS A 5 -10.60 1.15 -14.08
C CYS A 5 -11.36 0.94 -12.76
N VAL A 6 -10.99 -0.10 -12.04
CA VAL A 6 -11.62 -0.47 -10.77
C VAL A 6 -11.48 0.58 -9.67
N PHE A 7 -10.54 1.52 -9.81
CA PHE A 7 -10.31 2.56 -8.81
C PHE A 7 -10.92 3.92 -9.18
N ASP A 8 -11.51 4.06 -10.37
CA ASP A 8 -12.13 5.33 -10.76
C ASP A 8 -13.41 5.61 -9.99
N ASP A 9 -14.13 4.56 -9.59
CA ASP A 9 -15.35 4.68 -8.80
C ASP A 9 -15.45 3.53 -7.80
N VAL A 10 -14.83 3.73 -6.62
CA VAL A 10 -14.86 2.74 -5.55
C VAL A 10 -16.23 2.76 -4.89
N PRO A 11 -16.95 1.60 -4.84
CA PRO A 11 -18.25 1.54 -4.19
C PRO A 11 -18.17 1.99 -2.72
N ARG A 12 -19.17 2.72 -2.25
CA ARG A 12 -19.21 3.21 -0.87
C ARG A 12 -19.07 2.10 0.16
N ALA A 13 -19.67 0.94 -0.09
CA ALA A 13 -19.60 -0.20 0.81
C ALA A 13 -18.18 -0.78 0.94
N SER A 14 -17.29 -0.51 -0.04
CA SER A 14 -15.92 -0.98 -0.03
C SER A 14 -14.94 -0.01 0.62
N ARG A 15 -15.39 1.19 0.94
CA ARG A 15 -14.53 2.25 1.49
C ARG A 15 -14.31 2.06 2.98
N LEU A 16 -13.06 2.11 3.43
CA LEU A 16 -12.70 2.04 4.85
C LEU A 16 -12.63 3.43 5.46
N VAL A 17 -11.87 4.31 4.85
CA VAL A 17 -11.76 5.73 5.19
C VAL A 17 -11.62 6.51 3.89
N GLU A 18 -12.02 7.77 3.89
CA GLU A 18 -11.88 8.64 2.73
C GLU A 18 -11.83 10.10 3.13
N ASP A 19 -11.31 10.94 2.25
CA ASP A 19 -11.49 12.38 2.27
C ASP A 19 -11.91 12.86 0.87
N ASP A 20 -11.84 14.16 0.60
CA ASP A 20 -12.30 14.72 -0.67
C ASP A 20 -11.48 14.23 -1.87
N LEU A 21 -10.21 13.89 -1.67
CA LEU A 21 -9.26 13.59 -2.73
C LEU A 21 -8.89 12.12 -2.86
N VAL A 22 -8.97 11.36 -1.78
CA VAL A 22 -8.48 9.98 -1.73
C VAL A 22 -9.43 9.07 -0.96
N VAL A 23 -9.32 7.77 -1.25
CA VAL A 23 -10.12 6.73 -0.62
C VAL A 23 -9.24 5.53 -0.28
N ALA A 24 -9.51 4.89 0.84
CA ALA A 24 -8.87 3.63 1.24
C ALA A 24 -9.88 2.49 1.20
N LEU A 25 -9.42 1.34 0.71
CA LEU A 25 -10.24 0.13 0.58
C LEU A 25 -9.38 -1.11 0.83
N LEU A 26 -10.03 -2.24 1.19
CA LEU A 26 -9.33 -3.52 1.27
C LEU A 26 -8.96 -4.00 -0.13
N ASP A 27 -7.77 -4.55 -0.27
CA ASP A 27 -7.37 -5.22 -1.52
C ASP A 27 -8.19 -6.50 -1.68
N VAL A 28 -8.73 -6.73 -2.88
CA VAL A 28 -9.52 -7.94 -3.18
C VAL A 28 -8.66 -9.20 -3.28
N ASN A 29 -7.35 -9.03 -3.47
CA ASN A 29 -6.36 -10.11 -3.49
C ASN A 29 -5.32 -9.89 -2.39
N PRO A 30 -5.73 -9.94 -1.10
CA PRO A 30 -4.84 -9.55 -0.02
C PRO A 30 -3.67 -10.53 0.14
N VAL A 31 -2.48 -9.99 0.38
CA VAL A 31 -1.31 -10.81 0.71
C VAL A 31 -1.23 -11.11 2.20
N SER A 32 -1.98 -10.37 3.01
CA SER A 32 -2.11 -10.58 4.45
C SER A 32 -3.48 -10.07 4.91
N PRO A 33 -3.97 -10.51 6.09
CA PRO A 33 -5.21 -9.94 6.62
C PRO A 33 -5.11 -8.42 6.79
N GLY A 34 -6.07 -7.69 6.20
CA GLY A 34 -6.12 -6.24 6.28
C GLY A 34 -5.32 -5.50 5.20
N HIS A 35 -4.69 -6.21 4.25
CA HIS A 35 -4.01 -5.58 3.12
C HIS A 35 -4.96 -4.60 2.44
N SER A 36 -4.58 -3.34 2.42
CA SER A 36 -5.42 -2.24 1.96
C SER A 36 -4.69 -1.40 0.93
N LEU A 37 -5.48 -0.62 0.20
CA LEU A 37 -4.99 0.31 -0.81
C LEU A 37 -5.47 1.71 -0.47
N VAL A 38 -4.63 2.71 -0.75
CA VAL A 38 -5.00 4.13 -0.71
C VAL A 38 -4.89 4.68 -2.12
N VAL A 39 -5.99 5.22 -2.65
CA VAL A 39 -6.12 5.59 -4.06
C VAL A 39 -6.62 7.01 -4.20
N PRO A 40 -5.99 7.83 -5.07
CA PRO A 40 -6.59 9.10 -5.45
C PRO A 40 -7.95 8.85 -6.13
N LYS A 41 -8.93 9.70 -5.86
CA LYS A 41 -10.23 9.63 -6.54
C LYS A 41 -10.09 10.02 -8.02
N ARG A 42 -9.22 10.98 -8.34
CA ARG A 42 -8.90 11.38 -9.70
C ARG A 42 -8.10 10.27 -10.39
N HIS A 43 -8.42 9.96 -11.63
CA HIS A 43 -7.64 9.00 -12.40
C HIS A 43 -6.28 9.59 -12.74
N VAL A 44 -5.24 9.07 -12.11
CA VAL A 44 -3.85 9.40 -12.37
C VAL A 44 -3.06 8.09 -12.37
N VAL A 45 -2.29 7.83 -13.42
CA VAL A 45 -1.62 6.53 -13.60
C VAL A 45 -0.40 6.41 -12.70
N SER A 46 0.43 7.45 -12.65
CA SER A 46 1.66 7.48 -11.88
C SER A 46 1.46 8.27 -10.59
N TRP A 47 1.96 7.73 -9.48
CA TRP A 47 2.00 8.47 -8.23
C TRP A 47 2.78 9.79 -8.35
N PHE A 48 3.78 9.82 -9.22
CA PHE A 48 4.61 11.02 -9.45
C PHE A 48 3.85 12.14 -10.18
N ASP A 49 2.72 11.82 -10.82
CA ASP A 49 1.85 12.81 -11.46
C ASP A 49 0.70 13.27 -10.55
N ALA A 50 0.61 12.72 -9.35
CA ALA A 50 -0.35 13.20 -8.36
C ALA A 50 0.01 14.63 -7.92
N THR A 51 -1.01 15.42 -7.59
CA THR A 51 -0.79 16.77 -7.07
C THR A 51 -0.21 16.72 -5.66
N ALA A 52 0.41 17.82 -5.23
CA ALA A 52 0.91 17.95 -3.86
C ALA A 52 -0.22 17.72 -2.84
N ASP A 53 -1.42 18.22 -3.11
CA ASP A 53 -2.58 18.02 -2.25
C ASP A 53 -3.02 16.57 -2.20
N GLU A 54 -2.98 15.86 -3.33
CA GLU A 54 -3.28 14.42 -3.39
C GLU A 54 -2.27 13.62 -2.58
N VAL A 55 -0.98 13.90 -2.73
CA VAL A 55 0.08 13.22 -1.97
C VAL A 55 -0.08 13.46 -0.46
N ALA A 56 -0.36 14.69 -0.06
CA ALA A 56 -0.61 15.03 1.34
C ALA A 56 -1.85 14.30 1.87
N ALA A 57 -2.91 14.23 1.07
CA ALA A 57 -4.13 13.51 1.42
C ALA A 57 -3.88 12.00 1.57
N MET A 58 -3.10 11.39 0.66
CA MET A 58 -2.73 9.99 0.76
C MET A 58 -1.95 9.70 2.04
N THR A 59 -1.01 10.56 2.41
CA THR A 59 -0.25 10.42 3.65
C THR A 59 -1.15 10.49 4.89
N ARG A 60 -2.08 11.44 4.92
CA ARG A 60 -3.06 11.54 6.01
C ARG A 60 -3.91 10.28 6.09
N LEU A 61 -4.34 9.77 4.95
CA LEU A 61 -5.23 8.61 4.91
C LEU A 61 -4.54 7.32 5.33
N VAL A 62 -3.27 7.14 4.99
CA VAL A 62 -2.46 6.02 5.49
C VAL A 62 -2.45 6.01 7.03
N ARG A 63 -2.29 7.16 7.66
CA ARG A 63 -2.27 7.28 9.12
C ARG A 63 -3.64 6.96 9.73
N ALA A 64 -4.71 7.47 9.14
CA ALA A 64 -6.08 7.16 9.58
C ALA A 64 -6.42 5.67 9.38
N LEU A 65 -6.03 5.13 8.24
CA LEU A 65 -6.23 3.72 7.91
C LEU A 65 -5.50 2.80 8.90
N LYS A 66 -4.29 3.16 9.32
CA LYS A 66 -3.53 2.38 10.31
C LYS A 66 -4.33 2.21 11.60
N LEU A 67 -5.01 3.25 12.06
CA LEU A 67 -5.84 3.16 13.28
C LEU A 67 -6.96 2.13 13.11
N VAL A 68 -7.61 2.10 11.95
CA VAL A 68 -8.65 1.12 11.64
C VAL A 68 -8.09 -0.29 11.58
N LEU A 69 -6.95 -0.46 10.92
CA LEU A 69 -6.32 -1.78 10.77
C LEU A 69 -5.77 -2.30 12.10
N ASP A 70 -5.18 -1.44 12.92
CA ASP A 70 -4.70 -1.81 14.26
C ASP A 70 -5.84 -2.34 15.12
N ASP A 71 -6.99 -1.68 15.08
CA ASP A 71 -8.16 -2.10 15.85
C ASP A 71 -8.72 -3.44 15.37
N ARG A 72 -8.85 -3.60 14.04
CA ARG A 72 -9.50 -4.80 13.45
C ARG A 72 -8.58 -6.02 13.40
N TYR A 73 -7.32 -5.83 13.08
CA TYR A 73 -6.41 -6.93 12.71
C TYR A 73 -5.22 -7.09 13.65
N ARG A 74 -4.89 -6.07 14.43
CA ARG A 74 -3.79 -6.08 15.42
C ARG A 74 -2.46 -6.57 14.83
N PRO A 75 -1.99 -5.98 13.71
CA PRO A 75 -0.73 -6.39 13.12
C PRO A 75 0.47 -5.97 13.96
N ASP A 76 1.60 -6.63 13.72
CA ASP A 76 2.87 -6.33 14.40
C ASP A 76 3.70 -5.28 13.65
N GLY A 77 3.38 -5.02 12.40
CA GLY A 77 4.08 -4.03 11.59
C GLY A 77 3.39 -3.79 10.26
N TYR A 78 3.99 -2.95 9.42
CA TYR A 78 3.45 -2.61 8.11
C TYR A 78 4.55 -2.48 7.07
N ASN A 79 4.25 -2.91 5.84
CA ASN A 79 4.94 -2.45 4.66
C ASN A 79 4.01 -1.51 3.89
N VAL A 80 4.52 -0.35 3.50
CA VAL A 80 3.76 0.65 2.76
C VAL A 80 4.55 1.06 1.54
N GLY A 81 3.92 1.08 0.38
CA GLY A 81 4.59 1.45 -0.85
C GLY A 81 3.70 1.35 -2.06
N PHE A 82 4.22 1.78 -3.19
CA PHE A 82 3.52 1.72 -4.46
C PHE A 82 4.44 1.18 -5.55
N ASN A 83 3.81 0.61 -6.58
CA ASN A 83 4.49 0.17 -7.79
C ASN A 83 4.23 1.21 -8.88
N ASP A 84 5.27 1.80 -9.44
CA ASP A 84 5.16 2.79 -10.50
C ASP A 84 5.83 2.28 -11.77
N GLY A 85 5.03 2.04 -12.79
CA GLY A 85 5.48 1.50 -14.05
C GLY A 85 5.45 -0.03 -14.11
N THR A 86 5.36 -0.56 -15.30
CA THR A 86 5.25 -2.01 -15.55
C THR A 86 6.48 -2.77 -15.02
N ALA A 87 7.67 -2.21 -15.18
CA ALA A 87 8.91 -2.84 -14.70
C ALA A 87 8.96 -2.98 -13.18
N ALA A 88 8.22 -2.13 -12.46
CA ALA A 88 8.10 -2.18 -11.00
C ALA A 88 6.88 -3.00 -10.52
N GLY A 89 6.13 -3.59 -11.46
CA GLY A 89 5.01 -4.46 -11.13
C GLY A 89 3.64 -3.78 -11.11
N GLN A 90 3.53 -2.55 -11.60
CA GLN A 90 2.23 -1.91 -11.74
C GLN A 90 1.38 -2.65 -12.79
N THR A 91 0.21 -3.12 -12.38
CA THR A 91 -0.71 -3.86 -13.26
C THR A 91 -2.06 -3.15 -13.41
N VAL A 92 -2.45 -2.34 -12.45
CA VAL A 92 -3.61 -1.44 -12.54
C VAL A 92 -3.08 -0.02 -12.73
N PHE A 93 -3.44 0.59 -13.85
CA PHE A 93 -2.88 1.90 -14.26
C PHE A 93 -3.68 3.06 -13.71
N HIS A 94 -3.84 3.04 -12.41
CA HIS A 94 -4.35 4.09 -11.55
C HIS A 94 -3.50 4.02 -10.29
N ALA A 95 -2.83 5.10 -9.94
CA ALA A 95 -1.90 5.14 -8.81
C ALA A 95 -2.57 4.62 -7.53
N HIS A 96 -1.91 3.73 -6.84
CA HIS A 96 -2.41 3.20 -5.57
C HIS A 96 -1.26 2.84 -4.66
N LEU A 97 -1.45 3.14 -3.38
CA LEU A 97 -0.47 2.89 -2.34
C LEU A 97 -0.94 1.65 -1.57
N HIS A 98 -0.08 0.62 -1.52
CA HIS A 98 -0.32 -0.56 -0.70
C HIS A 98 -0.04 -0.27 0.76
N VAL A 99 -0.92 -0.69 1.64
CA VAL A 99 -0.71 -0.73 3.09
C VAL A 99 -0.88 -2.18 3.52
N ILE A 100 0.23 -2.83 3.82
CA ILE A 100 0.28 -4.27 4.05
C ILE A 100 0.59 -4.52 5.52
N PRO A 101 -0.41 -4.95 6.31
CA PRO A 101 -0.17 -5.38 7.69
C PRO A 101 0.75 -6.60 7.71
N ARG A 102 1.69 -6.61 8.63
CA ARG A 102 2.62 -7.72 8.80
C ARG A 102 2.48 -8.34 10.20
N TYR A 103 2.67 -9.63 10.27
CA TYR A 103 2.46 -10.41 11.49
C TYR A 103 3.71 -11.20 11.80
N GLY A 104 4.10 -11.25 13.07
CA GLY A 104 5.24 -12.05 13.52
C GLY A 104 5.10 -13.50 13.05
N GLY A 105 6.10 -14.02 12.34
CA GLY A 105 6.09 -15.38 11.81
C GLY A 105 5.39 -15.55 10.46
N ASP A 106 4.89 -14.48 9.83
CA ASP A 106 4.24 -14.58 8.52
C ASP A 106 5.21 -14.97 7.40
N VAL A 107 6.49 -14.69 7.57
CA VAL A 107 7.58 -15.20 6.72
C VAL A 107 8.74 -15.66 7.63
N PRO A 108 9.62 -16.57 7.15
CA PRO A 108 10.73 -17.08 7.99
C PRO A 108 11.71 -16.01 8.45
N ASP A 109 12.11 -15.10 7.57
CA ASP A 109 12.99 -13.97 7.89
C ASP A 109 12.49 -12.71 7.18
N PRO A 110 11.89 -11.76 7.92
CA PRO A 110 11.34 -10.55 7.33
C PRO A 110 12.37 -9.46 7.07
N ALA A 111 13.62 -9.67 7.43
CA ALA A 111 14.65 -8.64 7.30
C ALA A 111 14.78 -8.16 5.84
N GLY A 112 14.88 -6.85 5.67
CA GLY A 112 14.94 -6.23 4.37
C GLY A 112 13.58 -5.74 3.84
N GLY A 113 12.48 -6.43 4.18
CA GLY A 113 11.12 -6.00 3.83
C GLY A 113 10.98 -5.62 2.35
N ILE A 114 10.74 -4.35 2.06
CA ILE A 114 10.57 -3.82 0.71
C ILE A 114 11.74 -4.15 -0.23
N ARG A 115 12.94 -4.40 0.28
CA ARG A 115 14.10 -4.78 -0.54
C ARG A 115 13.86 -6.08 -1.33
N HIS A 116 12.91 -6.92 -0.90
CA HIS A 116 12.56 -8.17 -1.59
C HIS A 116 11.72 -7.96 -2.84
N THR A 117 11.48 -6.71 -3.25
CA THR A 117 10.88 -6.39 -4.55
C THR A 117 11.74 -6.87 -5.71
N VAL A 118 13.05 -7.01 -5.51
CA VAL A 118 13.94 -7.69 -6.47
C VAL A 118 14.29 -9.06 -5.86
N PRO A 119 13.67 -10.15 -6.33
CA PRO A 119 13.85 -11.46 -5.73
C PRO A 119 15.33 -11.88 -5.68
N GLY A 120 15.74 -12.44 -4.55
CA GLY A 120 17.10 -12.90 -4.33
C GLY A 120 18.11 -11.78 -3.98
N ARG A 121 17.68 -10.52 -3.98
CA ARG A 121 18.55 -9.36 -3.72
C ARG A 121 18.21 -8.62 -2.42
N GLY A 122 17.16 -9.05 -1.71
CA GLY A 122 16.63 -8.30 -0.58
C GLY A 122 17.43 -8.43 0.71
N TYR A 123 18.13 -9.53 0.93
CA TYR A 123 18.88 -9.73 2.16
C TYR A 123 20.21 -8.97 2.15
N TYR A 124 20.59 -8.46 3.32
CA TYR A 124 21.90 -7.82 3.49
C TYR A 124 23.01 -8.87 3.44
N SER A 125 24.18 -8.44 2.97
CA SER A 125 25.36 -9.29 3.05
C SER A 125 25.73 -9.56 4.52
N PRO A 126 26.34 -10.72 4.83
CA PRO A 126 26.80 -11.01 6.20
C PRO A 126 27.70 -9.90 6.73
N GLY A 127 27.47 -9.47 7.98
CA GLY A 127 28.22 -8.41 8.63
C GLY A 127 27.75 -6.99 8.33
N THR A 128 26.79 -6.80 7.41
CA THR A 128 26.27 -5.47 7.07
C THR A 128 24.87 -5.24 7.58
N ARG A 129 24.23 -6.27 8.14
CA ARG A 129 22.87 -6.17 8.67
C ARG A 129 22.88 -5.31 9.93
N PRO A 130 22.05 -4.24 9.97
CA PRO A 130 21.95 -3.41 11.18
C PRO A 130 21.51 -4.24 12.38
N SER A 131 22.05 -3.92 13.55
CA SER A 131 21.55 -4.51 14.81
C SER A 131 20.17 -3.95 15.13
N HIS A 132 19.40 -4.72 15.86
CA HIS A 132 18.12 -4.22 16.37
C HIS A 132 18.33 -3.04 17.31
N PRO A 133 17.40 -2.06 17.30
CA PRO A 133 17.42 -1.00 18.28
C PRO A 133 17.16 -1.52 19.70
#